data_68f5e4b90ec637663bc9dae48f11939f
#
_entry.id   68f5e4b90ec637663bc9dae48f11939f
#
_cell.length_a   1.000
_cell.length_b   1.000
_cell.length_c   1.000
_cell.angle_alpha   90.00
_cell.angle_beta   90.00
_cell.angle_gamma   90.00
#
_symmetry.space_group_name_H-M   'P 1'
#
loop_
_entity.id
_entity.type
_entity.pdbx_description
1 polymer ?
#
loop_
_entity_poly.entity_id
_entity_poly.type
_entity_poly.pdbx_seq_one_letter_code
_entity_poly.pdbx_strand_id
1 'polypeptide(L)'
;MNRIYKGQEVAVKVWKKPLSHYEERYFIQEVLAGCTIKQINCLRYYGYSATPEEKDERGNIYPPKPIIVMEKGEKSLLDYLQNKIVDMNNRLIMIKQIANGLYHIHSQGFIHRDMKVLIMI
;
A
#
# COMPACT_ATOMS: atom_id res chain seq x y z
N MET A 1 4.85 5.56 -8.08
CA MET A 1 4.48 6.04 -9.42
C MET A 1 3.14 6.73 -9.35
N ASN A 2 3.06 7.96 -9.87
CA ASN A 2 1.82 8.75 -9.84
C ASN A 2 1.00 8.46 -11.10
N ARG A 3 -0.24 8.07 -10.90
CA ARG A 3 -1.18 7.75 -11.97
C ARG A 3 -2.54 8.39 -11.67
N ILE A 4 -3.39 8.46 -12.65
CA ILE A 4 -4.76 8.95 -12.50
C ILE A 4 -5.71 7.78 -12.69
N TYR A 5 -6.65 7.64 -11.76
CA TYR A 5 -7.70 6.64 -11.81
C TYR A 5 -9.04 7.32 -11.51
N LYS A 6 -10.00 7.22 -12.43
CA LYS A 6 -11.32 7.88 -12.32
C LYS A 6 -11.21 9.36 -11.94
N GLY A 7 -10.25 10.06 -12.54
CA GLY A 7 -10.05 11.50 -12.30
C GLY A 7 -9.29 11.87 -11.04
N GLN A 8 -8.80 10.90 -10.26
CA GLN A 8 -8.04 11.13 -9.03
C GLN A 8 -6.60 10.63 -9.17
N GLU A 9 -5.66 11.34 -8.56
CA GLU A 9 -4.29 10.85 -8.43
C GLU A 9 -4.26 9.63 -7.52
N VAL A 10 -3.57 8.60 -7.97
CA VAL A 10 -3.41 7.35 -7.22
C VAL A 10 -1.95 6.92 -7.21
N ALA A 11 -1.58 6.11 -6.24
CA ALA A 11 -0.31 5.40 -6.23
C ALA A 11 -0.51 4.00 -6.82
N VAL A 12 0.47 3.55 -7.59
CA VAL A 12 0.46 2.21 -8.17
C VAL A 12 1.69 1.47 -7.65
N LYS A 13 1.46 0.38 -6.93
CA LYS A 13 2.51 -0.50 -6.45
C LYS A 13 2.65 -1.66 -7.43
N VAL A 14 3.83 -1.79 -8.02
CA VAL A 14 4.14 -2.83 -9.00
C VAL A 14 5.17 -3.77 -8.40
N TRP A 15 4.91 -5.07 -8.41
CA TRP A 15 5.89 -6.07 -7.98
C TRP A 15 6.97 -6.22 -9.03
N LYS A 16 8.21 -6.39 -8.59
CA LYS A 16 9.36 -6.53 -9.50
C LYS A 16 9.44 -7.89 -10.17
N LYS A 17 8.79 -8.89 -9.58
CA LYS A 17 8.80 -10.27 -10.05
C LYS A 17 7.41 -10.87 -9.97
N PRO A 18 7.09 -11.86 -10.81
CA PRO A 18 5.88 -12.65 -10.62
C PRO A 18 5.87 -13.32 -9.24
N LEU A 19 4.67 -13.50 -8.68
CA LEU A 19 4.52 -14.11 -7.37
C LEU A 19 4.62 -15.63 -7.45
N SER A 20 5.30 -16.23 -6.46
CA SER A 20 5.19 -17.66 -6.20
C SER A 20 3.81 -17.98 -5.60
N HIS A 21 3.42 -19.27 -5.57
CA HIS A 21 2.16 -19.68 -4.93
C HIS A 21 2.07 -19.24 -3.47
N TYR A 22 3.20 -19.27 -2.77
CA TYR A 22 3.27 -18.85 -1.37
C TYR A 22 3.02 -17.36 -1.23
N GLU A 23 3.62 -16.55 -2.09
CA GLU A 23 3.48 -15.11 -2.08
C GLU A 23 2.08 -14.66 -2.53
N GLU A 24 1.41 -15.40 -3.41
CA GLU A 24 0.06 -15.11 -3.85
C GLU A 24 -0.93 -15.02 -2.69
N ARG A 25 -0.80 -15.88 -1.70
CA ARG A 25 -1.67 -15.85 -0.52
C ARG A 25 -1.57 -14.54 0.24
N TYR A 26 -0.35 -14.04 0.43
CA TYR A 26 -0.12 -12.77 1.10
C TYR A 26 -0.63 -11.60 0.27
N PHE A 27 -0.43 -11.66 -1.03
CA PHE A 27 -0.95 -10.65 -1.95
C PHE A 27 -2.48 -10.56 -1.89
N ILE A 28 -3.16 -11.69 -1.94
CA ILE A 28 -4.62 -11.74 -1.84
C ILE A 28 -5.11 -11.17 -0.51
N GLN A 29 -4.47 -11.53 0.60
CA GLN A 29 -4.81 -11.00 1.92
C GLN A 29 -4.61 -9.50 2.00
N GLU A 30 -3.50 -8.99 1.47
CA GLU A 30 -3.22 -7.54 1.43
C GLU A 30 -4.30 -6.80 0.64
N VAL A 31 -4.65 -7.31 -0.54
CA VAL A 31 -5.68 -6.71 -1.39
C VAL A 31 -7.04 -6.74 -0.72
N LEU A 32 -7.43 -7.87 -0.12
CA LEU A 32 -8.70 -7.99 0.59
C LEU A 32 -8.79 -7.00 1.74
N ALA A 33 -7.73 -6.91 2.55
CA ALA A 33 -7.69 -5.96 3.65
C ALA A 33 -7.81 -4.52 3.16
N GLY A 34 -6.99 -4.14 2.19
CA GLY A 34 -6.95 -2.78 1.67
C GLY A 34 -8.23 -2.35 0.97
N CYS A 35 -8.93 -3.26 0.29
CA CYS A 35 -10.20 -2.97 -0.39
C CYS A 35 -11.41 -3.06 0.54
N THR A 36 -11.31 -3.83 1.62
CA THR A 36 -12.44 -4.05 2.55
C THR A 36 -12.48 -3.00 3.65
N ILE A 37 -11.33 -2.63 4.20
CA ILE A 37 -11.24 -1.69 5.31
C ILE A 37 -11.40 -0.27 4.81
N LYS A 38 -12.52 0.36 5.18
CA LYS A 38 -12.85 1.75 4.83
C LYS A 38 -12.83 2.59 6.10
N GLN A 39 -11.66 3.10 6.45
CA GLN A 39 -11.46 3.87 7.66
C GLN A 39 -10.39 4.94 7.38
N ILE A 40 -10.59 6.15 7.90
CA ILE A 40 -9.78 7.32 7.55
C ILE A 40 -8.27 7.14 7.85
N ASN A 41 -7.94 6.33 8.86
CA ASN A 41 -6.56 6.08 9.25
C ASN A 41 -5.94 4.85 8.55
N CYS A 42 -6.67 4.24 7.62
CA CYS A 42 -6.19 3.11 6.82
C CYS A 42 -6.11 3.53 5.35
N LEU A 43 -5.01 3.21 4.71
CA LEU A 43 -4.82 3.47 3.29
C LEU A 43 -5.82 2.65 2.48
N ARG A 44 -6.56 3.31 1.61
CA ARG A 44 -7.57 2.65 0.80
C ARG A 44 -6.95 2.10 -0.48
N TYR A 45 -7.26 0.84 -0.77
CA TYR A 45 -6.96 0.24 -2.07
C TYR A 45 -8.19 0.36 -2.97
N TYR A 46 -7.98 0.76 -4.21
CA TYR A 46 -9.06 0.87 -5.19
C TYR A 46 -9.25 -0.42 -5.97
N GLY A 47 -8.18 -1.17 -6.16
CA GLY A 47 -8.24 -2.42 -6.87
C GLY A 47 -6.88 -3.00 -7.16
N TYR A 48 -6.87 -4.09 -7.91
CA TYR A 48 -5.66 -4.78 -8.30
C TYR A 48 -5.76 -5.26 -9.74
N SER A 49 -4.63 -5.51 -10.34
CA SER A 49 -4.54 -6.02 -11.70
C SER A 49 -3.16 -6.67 -11.91
N ALA A 50 -2.81 -6.89 -13.14
CA ALA A 50 -1.49 -7.37 -13.51
C ALA A 50 -0.97 -6.58 -14.72
N THR A 51 0.35 -6.48 -14.84
CA THR A 51 0.96 -5.94 -16.06
C THR A 51 0.69 -6.90 -17.21
N PRO A 52 0.65 -6.40 -18.46
CA PRO A 52 0.53 -7.30 -19.60
C PRO A 52 1.76 -8.19 -19.73
N GLU A 53 1.58 -9.35 -20.33
CA GLU A 53 2.72 -10.18 -20.74
C GLU A 53 3.50 -9.44 -21.81
N GLU A 54 4.81 -9.37 -21.65
CA GLU A 54 5.70 -8.70 -22.58
C GLU A 54 6.65 -9.70 -23.22
N LYS A 55 7.00 -9.44 -24.48
CA LYS A 55 7.96 -10.20 -25.24
C LYS A 55 9.01 -9.27 -25.81
N ASP A 56 10.29 -9.56 -25.56
CA ASP A 56 11.36 -8.75 -26.10
C ASP A 56 11.73 -9.18 -27.55
N GLU A 57 12.65 -8.44 -28.16
CA GLU A 57 13.13 -8.72 -29.52
C GLU A 57 13.80 -10.08 -29.68
N ARG A 58 14.31 -10.64 -28.57
CA ARG A 58 14.98 -11.95 -28.54
C ARG A 58 14.01 -13.11 -28.32
N GLY A 59 12.72 -12.82 -28.18
CA GLY A 59 11.70 -13.81 -27.93
C GLY A 59 11.53 -14.19 -26.46
N ASN A 60 12.21 -13.50 -25.53
CA ASN A 60 12.03 -13.74 -24.10
C ASN A 60 10.66 -13.24 -23.67
N ILE A 61 9.93 -14.08 -22.92
CA ILE A 61 8.62 -13.75 -22.40
C ILE A 61 8.75 -13.31 -20.96
N TYR A 62 8.18 -12.12 -20.67
CA TYR A 62 8.11 -11.58 -19.32
C TYR A 62 6.69 -11.76 -18.81
N PRO A 63 6.47 -12.64 -17.82
CA PRO A 63 5.13 -12.91 -17.32
C PRO A 63 4.53 -11.68 -16.63
N PRO A 64 3.19 -11.62 -16.53
CA PRO A 64 2.51 -10.53 -15.84
C PRO A 64 2.97 -10.40 -14.39
N LYS A 65 3.08 -9.16 -13.92
CA LYS A 65 3.43 -8.84 -12.53
C LYS A 65 2.22 -8.24 -11.85
N PRO A 66 1.98 -8.57 -10.56
CA PRO A 66 0.85 -7.99 -9.85
C PRO A 66 1.02 -6.48 -9.66
N ILE A 67 -0.10 -5.77 -9.71
CA ILE A 67 -0.16 -4.35 -9.37
C ILE A 67 -1.33 -4.08 -8.45
N ILE A 68 -1.15 -3.12 -7.54
CA ILE A 68 -2.21 -2.60 -6.69
C ILE A 68 -2.35 -1.11 -6.94
N VAL A 69 -3.60 -0.67 -7.12
CA VAL A 69 -3.95 0.75 -7.24
C VAL A 69 -4.50 1.20 -5.90
N MET A 70 -3.89 2.21 -5.31
CA MET A 70 -4.20 2.63 -3.96
C MET A 70 -4.26 4.15 -3.84
N GLU A 71 -4.82 4.61 -2.74
CA GLU A 71 -4.80 6.01 -2.36
C GLU A 71 -3.37 6.53 -2.30
N LYS A 72 -3.15 7.73 -2.83
CA LYS A 72 -1.82 8.35 -2.82
C LYS A 72 -1.57 9.06 -1.49
N GLY A 73 -0.51 8.65 -0.80
CA GLY A 73 0.04 9.39 0.33
C GLY A 73 1.01 10.46 -0.13
N GLU A 74 1.20 11.50 0.68
CA GLU A 74 2.14 12.58 0.35
C GLU A 74 3.59 12.14 0.50
N LYS A 75 3.90 11.51 1.63
CA LYS A 75 5.24 11.02 1.96
C LYS A 75 5.17 9.98 3.07
N SER A 76 6.29 9.30 3.32
CA SER A 76 6.38 8.39 4.45
C SER A 76 6.48 9.17 5.77
N LEU A 77 6.12 8.50 6.87
CA LEU A 77 6.30 9.07 8.21
C LEU A 77 7.77 9.35 8.49
N LEU A 78 8.68 8.50 8.03
CA LEU A 78 10.11 8.69 8.18
C LEU A 78 10.58 9.99 7.53
N ASP A 79 10.20 10.20 6.27
CA ASP A 79 10.56 11.42 5.54
C ASP A 79 9.99 12.68 6.22
N TYR A 80 8.76 12.59 6.70
CA TYR A 80 8.12 13.70 7.42
C TYR A 80 8.86 14.06 8.69
N LEU A 81 9.26 13.05 9.49
CA LEU A 81 9.96 13.28 10.76
C LEU A 81 11.41 13.74 10.56
N GLN A 82 12.07 13.32 9.48
CA GLN A 82 13.44 13.74 9.19
C GLN A 82 13.55 15.20 8.74
N ASN A 83 12.54 15.68 8.03
CA ASN A 83 12.57 17.01 7.42
C ASN A 83 11.81 18.07 8.21
N LYS A 84 11.27 17.73 9.37
CA LYS A 84 10.42 18.63 10.14
C LYS A 84 10.51 18.31 11.64
N ILE A 85 10.61 19.37 12.45
CA ILE A 85 10.50 19.24 13.89
C ILE A 85 9.01 19.17 14.22
N VAL A 86 8.58 18.04 14.80
CA VAL A 86 7.19 17.81 15.18
C VAL A 86 7.08 17.90 16.69
N ASP A 87 6.19 18.74 17.20
CA ASP A 87 5.98 18.87 18.64
C ASP A 87 5.33 17.60 19.24
N MET A 88 5.36 17.52 20.57
CA MET A 88 4.86 16.34 21.28
C MET A 88 3.36 16.12 21.06
N ASN A 89 2.57 17.18 21.00
CA ASN A 89 1.13 17.08 20.79
C ASN A 89 0.82 16.47 19.43
N ASN A 90 1.49 16.92 18.37
CA ASN A 90 1.31 16.36 17.03
C ASN A 90 1.81 14.93 16.92
N ARG A 91 2.91 14.59 17.61
CA ARG A 91 3.39 13.20 17.68
C ARG A 91 2.36 12.29 18.33
N LEU A 92 1.73 12.72 19.40
CA LEU A 92 0.67 11.96 20.08
C LEU A 92 -0.55 11.76 19.19
N ILE A 93 -0.95 12.80 18.44
CA ILE A 93 -2.04 12.68 17.47
C ILE A 93 -1.72 11.63 16.41
N MET A 94 -0.50 11.65 15.86
CA MET A 94 -0.05 10.67 14.86
C MET A 94 -0.08 9.25 15.42
N ILE A 95 0.42 9.05 16.64
CA ILE A 95 0.41 7.74 17.30
C ILE A 95 -1.01 7.24 17.47
N LYS A 96 -1.94 8.09 17.90
CA LYS A 96 -3.35 7.73 18.03
C LYS A 96 -3.97 7.34 16.70
N GLN A 97 -3.66 8.06 15.64
CA GLN A 97 -4.17 7.75 14.29
C GLN A 97 -3.64 6.40 13.81
N ILE A 98 -2.34 6.13 13.99
CA ILE A 98 -1.73 4.85 13.63
C ILE A 98 -2.36 3.71 14.43
N ALA A 99 -2.50 3.89 15.73
CA ALA A 99 -3.11 2.88 16.61
C ALA A 99 -4.56 2.62 16.24
N ASN A 100 -5.31 3.65 15.90
CA ASN A 100 -6.71 3.53 15.49
C ASN A 100 -6.84 2.78 14.16
N GLY A 101 -5.98 3.09 13.19
CA GLY A 101 -5.93 2.35 11.93
C GLY A 101 -5.61 0.88 12.14
N LEU A 102 -4.62 0.59 12.97
CA LEU A 102 -4.22 -0.78 13.31
C LEU A 102 -5.35 -1.54 14.04
N TYR A 103 -6.05 -0.86 14.94
CA TYR A 103 -7.23 -1.42 15.61
C TYR A 103 -8.29 -1.87 14.59
N HIS A 104 -8.60 -1.04 13.62
CA HIS A 104 -9.59 -1.37 12.60
C HIS A 104 -9.14 -2.54 11.71
N ILE A 105 -7.86 -2.60 11.36
CA ILE A 105 -7.28 -3.73 10.62
C ILE A 105 -7.48 -5.03 11.42
N HIS A 106 -7.11 -5.02 12.69
CA HIS A 106 -7.23 -6.19 13.56
C HIS A 106 -8.69 -6.58 13.83
N SER A 107 -9.59 -5.60 13.98
CA SER A 107 -11.01 -5.87 14.22
C SER A 107 -11.69 -6.54 13.03
N GLN A 108 -11.15 -6.38 11.82
CA GLN A 108 -11.63 -7.06 10.62
C GLN A 108 -10.97 -8.43 10.39
N GLY A 109 -10.18 -8.89 11.34
CA GLY A 109 -9.52 -10.20 11.26
C GLY A 109 -8.19 -10.24 10.53
N PHE A 110 -7.63 -9.08 10.18
CA PHE A 110 -6.33 -9.00 9.50
C PHE A 110 -5.21 -8.65 10.47
N ILE A 111 -3.98 -9.03 10.10
CA ILE A 111 -2.76 -8.67 10.83
C ILE A 111 -1.84 -7.92 9.88
N HIS A 112 -1.35 -6.76 10.30
CA HIS A 112 -0.52 -5.92 9.42
C HIS A 112 0.83 -6.57 9.07
N ARG A 113 1.54 -7.15 10.02
CA ARG A 113 2.81 -7.89 9.88
C ARG A 113 4.05 -7.06 9.50
N ASP A 114 3.89 -5.82 9.08
CA ASP A 114 5.02 -4.98 8.63
C ASP A 114 4.91 -3.54 9.12
N MET A 115 4.59 -3.38 10.40
CA MET A 115 4.49 -2.06 11.02
C MET A 115 5.87 -1.47 11.26
N LYS A 116 6.17 -0.36 10.58
CA LYS A 116 7.46 0.33 10.69
C LYS A 116 7.32 1.81 10.35
N VAL A 117 8.41 2.56 10.52
CA VAL A 117 8.43 4.02 10.33
C VAL A 117 8.14 4.45 8.88
N LEU A 118 8.18 3.54 7.92
CA LEU A 118 7.88 3.82 6.51
C LEU A 118 6.38 3.89 6.19
N ILE A 119 5.52 4.04 7.20
CA ILE A 119 4.09 4.27 7.02
C ILE A 119 3.85 5.58 6.26
N MET A 120 2.95 5.56 5.29
CA MET A 120 2.57 6.76 4.54
C MET A 120 1.59 7.63 5.32
N ILE A 121 1.76 8.92 5.19
CA ILE A 121 0.86 9.93 5.76
C ILE A 121 0.23 10.80 4.69
#